data_b96ee360fd7e1b64ccd572c10fd63fb7
#
_entry.id   b96ee360fd7e1b64ccd572c10fd63fb7
#
_cell.length_a   1.000
_cell.length_b   1.000
_cell.length_c   1.000
_cell.angle_alpha   90.00
_cell.angle_beta   90.00
_cell.angle_gamma   90.00
#
_symmetry.space_group_name_H-M   'P 1'
#
loop_
_entity.id
_entity.type
_entity.pdbx_description
1 polymer ?
#
loop_
_entity_poly.entity_id
_entity_poly.type
_entity_poly.pdbx_seq_one_letter_code
_entity_poly.pdbx_strand_id
1 'polypeptide(L)'
;CVIRKTPAKIRLNKEKLLNENYISLPMHDFLFKCVEGHCNIIVSGETGSGKTEFVKYLGSKIKENEKIITVEDTLELHLDRIFPHRDIVAMKTNNIASYSDVLVTCMRQNPRWILLSEVRSAEAVTAVRNSISSGHNILSTIHSDKASGIPMRLYSLLETNLDVEQFLKTIHRYIHLGVHVKGYMSKKYGRFQREIVEVCEFYVDDDNEAKCNILYSKGMDGVEVYHNPTNKLLDYLDAQGIYLPKETFVKESSTLKE
;
A
#
# COMPACT_ATOMS: atom_id res chain seq x y z
N CYS A 1 -32.98 -0.59 3.09
CA CYS A 1 -31.93 -1.42 2.50
C CYS A 1 -30.87 -0.52 1.85
N VAL A 2 -29.61 -0.67 2.18
CA VAL A 2 -28.49 0.05 1.56
C VAL A 2 -27.78 -0.90 0.62
N ILE A 3 -27.73 -0.57 -0.67
CA ILE A 3 -27.01 -1.37 -1.67
C ILE A 3 -25.74 -0.63 -2.08
N ARG A 4 -24.56 -1.18 -1.70
CA ARG A 4 -23.26 -0.68 -2.16
C ARG A 4 -22.88 -1.39 -3.46
N LYS A 5 -22.79 -0.62 -4.55
CA LYS A 5 -22.31 -1.14 -5.84
C LYS A 5 -20.81 -0.94 -5.95
N THR A 6 -20.08 -2.02 -6.14
CA THR A 6 -18.63 -2.02 -6.37
C THR A 6 -18.36 -2.47 -7.82
N PRO A 7 -18.23 -1.53 -8.78
CA PRO A 7 -18.09 -1.89 -10.19
C PRO A 7 -16.71 -2.53 -10.46
N ALA A 8 -16.71 -3.55 -11.32
CA ALA A 8 -15.50 -4.19 -11.82
C ALA A 8 -14.82 -3.30 -12.88
N LYS A 9 -14.24 -2.19 -12.44
CA LYS A 9 -13.47 -1.28 -13.28
C LYS A 9 -12.46 -0.50 -12.43
N ILE A 10 -11.33 -0.12 -13.05
CA ILE A 10 -10.38 0.82 -12.47
C ILE A 10 -10.84 2.23 -12.81
N ARG A 11 -11.05 3.07 -11.80
CA ARG A 11 -11.50 4.46 -11.95
C ARG A 11 -10.33 5.44 -12.05
N LEU A 12 -9.14 4.98 -11.68
CA LEU A 12 -7.91 5.76 -11.68
C LEU A 12 -7.07 5.41 -12.91
N ASN A 13 -6.45 6.42 -13.49
CA ASN A 13 -5.41 6.30 -14.49
C ASN A 13 -4.36 7.39 -14.24
N LYS A 14 -3.19 7.29 -14.86
CA LYS A 14 -2.07 8.23 -14.65
C LYS A 14 -2.48 9.66 -14.92
N GLU A 15 -3.12 9.92 -16.05
CA GLU A 15 -3.53 11.26 -16.46
C GLU A 15 -4.49 11.89 -15.44
N LYS A 16 -5.51 11.15 -15.01
CA LYS A 16 -6.46 11.61 -13.99
C LYS A 16 -5.78 11.90 -12.67
N LEU A 17 -4.90 11.02 -12.21
CA LEU A 17 -4.19 11.19 -10.94
C LEU A 17 -3.35 12.47 -10.93
N LEU A 18 -2.65 12.77 -12.04
CA LEU A 18 -1.82 13.95 -12.16
C LEU A 18 -2.68 15.22 -12.32
N ASN A 19 -3.69 15.21 -13.19
CA ASN A 19 -4.56 16.36 -13.44
C ASN A 19 -5.41 16.75 -12.22
N GLU A 20 -5.77 15.77 -11.39
CA GLU A 20 -6.51 16.01 -10.14
C GLU A 20 -5.59 16.34 -8.96
N ASN A 21 -4.27 16.46 -9.16
CA ASN A 21 -3.27 16.63 -8.09
C ASN A 21 -3.38 15.57 -6.98
N TYR A 22 -3.76 14.34 -7.37
CA TYR A 22 -3.86 13.22 -6.43
C TYR A 22 -2.48 12.76 -5.97
N ILE A 23 -1.51 12.77 -6.87
CA ILE A 23 -0.11 12.39 -6.65
C ILE A 23 0.78 13.16 -7.63
N SER A 24 2.00 13.50 -7.23
CA SER A 24 3.00 14.06 -8.13
C SER A 24 3.56 13.00 -9.09
N LEU A 25 4.05 13.41 -10.25
CA LEU A 25 4.62 12.50 -11.23
C LEU A 25 5.83 11.71 -10.68
N PRO A 26 6.81 12.31 -9.99
CA PRO A 26 7.95 11.56 -9.44
C PRO A 26 7.51 10.48 -8.45
N MET A 27 6.57 10.79 -7.55
CA MET A 27 6.07 9.86 -6.56
C MET A 27 5.22 8.76 -7.21
N HIS A 28 4.41 9.09 -8.22
CA HIS A 28 3.67 8.10 -9.01
C HIS A 28 4.63 7.07 -9.63
N ASP A 29 5.64 7.52 -10.37
CA ASP A 29 6.56 6.64 -11.08
C ASP A 29 7.43 5.82 -10.11
N PHE A 30 7.79 6.39 -8.95
CA PHE A 30 8.47 5.68 -7.87
C PHE A 30 7.61 4.52 -7.32
N LEU A 31 6.35 4.77 -6.96
CA LEU A 31 5.47 3.73 -6.42
C LEU A 31 5.24 2.59 -7.42
N PHE A 32 5.18 2.89 -8.72
CA PHE A 32 5.07 1.85 -9.74
C PHE A 32 6.32 0.99 -9.83
N LYS A 33 7.50 1.58 -9.80
CA LYS A 33 8.76 0.84 -9.72
C LYS A 33 8.84 -0.04 -8.46
N CYS A 34 8.31 0.45 -7.35
CA CYS A 34 8.21 -0.35 -6.12
C CYS A 34 7.26 -1.56 -6.28
N VAL A 35 6.14 -1.41 -7.00
CA VAL A 35 5.27 -2.56 -7.31
C VAL A 35 5.96 -3.54 -8.24
N GLU A 36 6.62 -3.07 -9.31
CA GLU A 36 7.40 -3.90 -10.23
C GLU A 36 8.54 -4.64 -9.51
N GLY A 37 9.15 -4.00 -8.51
CA GLY A 37 10.19 -4.56 -7.65
C GLY A 37 9.67 -5.35 -6.44
N HIS A 38 8.38 -5.71 -6.42
CA HIS A 38 7.77 -6.56 -5.39
C HIS A 38 7.79 -5.97 -3.97
N CYS A 39 7.75 -4.66 -3.82
CA CYS A 39 7.61 -4.04 -2.51
C CYS A 39 6.25 -4.34 -1.88
N ASN A 40 6.25 -4.72 -0.63
CA ASN A 40 5.05 -4.83 0.19
C ASN A 40 4.56 -3.44 0.57
N ILE A 41 3.32 -3.11 0.18
CA ILE A 41 2.76 -1.76 0.35
C ILE A 41 1.42 -1.82 1.09
N ILE A 42 1.27 -0.98 2.12
CA ILE A 42 0.00 -0.78 2.81
C ILE A 42 -0.47 0.65 2.61
N VAL A 43 -1.72 0.79 2.14
CA VAL A 43 -2.36 2.09 1.91
C VAL A 43 -3.28 2.42 3.07
N SER A 44 -3.03 3.54 3.74
CA SER A 44 -3.83 4.03 4.86
C SER A 44 -4.73 5.21 4.47
N GLY A 45 -5.68 5.52 5.31
CA GLY A 45 -6.58 6.66 5.17
C GLY A 45 -7.95 6.41 5.78
N GLU A 46 -8.78 7.45 5.83
CA GLU A 46 -10.14 7.37 6.34
C GLU A 46 -11.10 6.61 5.42
N THR A 47 -12.29 6.29 5.93
CA THR A 47 -13.37 5.72 5.11
C THR A 47 -13.73 6.69 3.98
N GLY A 48 -13.82 6.16 2.75
CA GLY A 48 -14.15 6.97 1.56
C GLY A 48 -12.99 7.78 0.98
N SER A 49 -11.79 7.72 1.56
CA SER A 49 -10.60 8.40 1.01
C SER A 49 -10.12 7.82 -0.32
N GLY A 50 -10.53 6.60 -0.67
CA GLY A 50 -10.17 5.95 -1.94
C GLY A 50 -9.04 4.95 -1.86
N LYS A 51 -8.68 4.46 -0.66
CA LYS A 51 -7.64 3.43 -0.44
C LYS A 51 -7.78 2.23 -1.37
N THR A 52 -8.96 1.60 -1.38
CA THR A 52 -9.23 0.41 -2.19
C THR A 52 -9.08 0.68 -3.69
N GLU A 53 -9.53 1.85 -4.17
CA GLU A 53 -9.34 2.23 -5.58
C GLU A 53 -7.87 2.44 -5.91
N PHE A 54 -7.08 2.99 -4.98
CA PHE A 54 -5.63 3.15 -5.19
C PHE A 54 -4.90 1.82 -5.15
N VAL A 55 -5.23 0.90 -4.22
CA VAL A 55 -4.70 -0.48 -4.20
C VAL A 55 -5.07 -1.22 -5.49
N LYS A 56 -6.30 -1.08 -5.97
CA LYS A 56 -6.73 -1.65 -7.25
C LYS A 56 -5.88 -1.12 -8.42
N TYR A 57 -5.58 0.19 -8.42
CA TYR A 57 -4.74 0.80 -9.42
C TYR A 57 -3.29 0.31 -9.34
N LEU A 58 -2.70 0.22 -8.16
CA LEU A 58 -1.38 -0.40 -7.95
C LEU A 58 -1.39 -1.87 -8.41
N GLY A 59 -2.40 -2.64 -8.03
CA GLY A 59 -2.56 -4.05 -8.42
C GLY A 59 -2.65 -4.26 -9.93
N SER A 60 -3.16 -3.27 -10.68
CA SER A 60 -3.18 -3.31 -12.15
C SER A 60 -1.80 -3.27 -12.79
N LYS A 61 -0.76 -2.87 -12.03
CA LYS A 61 0.63 -2.75 -12.49
C LYS A 61 1.50 -3.95 -12.13
N ILE A 62 0.96 -4.89 -11.39
CA ILE A 62 1.61 -6.19 -11.19
C ILE A 62 1.79 -6.85 -12.56
N LYS A 63 2.91 -7.52 -12.76
CA LYS A 63 3.23 -8.17 -14.05
C LYS A 63 2.17 -9.21 -14.43
N GLU A 64 1.84 -9.30 -15.72
CA GLU A 64 0.74 -10.15 -16.21
C GLU A 64 0.95 -11.65 -15.95
N ASN A 65 2.20 -12.09 -15.93
CA ASN A 65 2.60 -13.47 -15.68
C ASN A 65 2.66 -13.85 -14.18
N GLU A 66 2.34 -12.92 -13.29
CA GLU A 66 2.35 -13.15 -11.86
C GLU A 66 0.96 -13.47 -11.34
N LYS A 67 0.85 -14.56 -10.60
CA LYS A 67 -0.39 -14.99 -9.96
C LYS A 67 -0.77 -14.08 -8.81
N ILE A 68 -2.01 -13.62 -8.81
CA ILE A 68 -2.59 -12.77 -7.77
C ILE A 68 -3.73 -13.52 -7.08
N ILE A 69 -3.77 -13.49 -5.76
CA ILE A 69 -4.95 -13.90 -5.00
C ILE A 69 -5.45 -12.69 -4.22
N THR A 70 -6.72 -12.34 -4.39
CA THR A 70 -7.37 -11.33 -3.54
C THR A 70 -8.13 -12.03 -2.42
N VAL A 71 -8.01 -11.52 -1.19
CA VAL A 71 -8.71 -12.01 -0.01
C VAL A 71 -9.55 -10.88 0.58
N GLU A 72 -10.85 -11.03 0.55
CA GLU A 72 -11.80 -9.97 0.85
C GLU A 72 -12.98 -10.50 1.66
N ASP A 73 -13.47 -9.74 2.62
CA ASP A 73 -14.76 -10.02 3.27
C ASP A 73 -15.94 -9.49 2.44
N THR A 74 -15.72 -8.41 1.73
CA THR A 74 -16.63 -7.87 0.72
C THR A 74 -15.85 -7.66 -0.57
N LEU A 75 -16.28 -8.26 -1.66
CA LEU A 75 -15.59 -8.15 -2.95
C LEU A 75 -15.66 -6.72 -3.48
N GLU A 76 -14.53 -6.03 -3.48
CA GLU A 76 -14.37 -4.64 -3.94
C GLU A 76 -13.31 -4.50 -5.03
N LEU A 77 -12.27 -5.33 -5.00
CA LEU A 77 -11.14 -5.26 -5.92
C LEU A 77 -11.55 -5.68 -7.34
N HIS A 78 -12.25 -6.79 -7.49
CA HIS A 78 -12.71 -7.32 -8.77
C HIS A 78 -11.63 -7.43 -9.85
N LEU A 79 -10.37 -7.64 -9.49
CA LEU A 79 -9.26 -7.72 -10.44
C LEU A 79 -9.40 -8.92 -11.38
N ASP A 80 -9.98 -10.02 -10.91
CA ASP A 80 -10.34 -11.20 -11.68
C ASP A 80 -11.30 -10.89 -12.84
N ARG A 81 -12.26 -9.99 -12.62
CA ARG A 81 -13.24 -9.57 -13.64
C ARG A 81 -12.71 -8.47 -14.54
N ILE A 82 -11.81 -7.61 -14.03
CA ILE A 82 -11.18 -6.54 -14.80
C ILE A 82 -10.16 -7.10 -15.76
N PHE A 83 -9.43 -8.14 -15.35
CA PHE A 83 -8.35 -8.78 -16.12
C PHE A 83 -8.62 -10.29 -16.26
N PRO A 84 -9.64 -10.71 -17.01
CA PRO A 84 -10.07 -12.12 -17.07
C PRO A 84 -9.05 -13.06 -17.74
N HIS A 85 -8.05 -12.50 -18.41
CA HIS A 85 -6.95 -13.26 -19.06
C HIS A 85 -5.74 -13.46 -18.14
N ARG A 86 -5.73 -12.87 -16.94
CA ARG A 86 -4.63 -13.01 -15.98
C ARG A 86 -4.94 -14.10 -14.95
N ASP A 87 -3.91 -14.71 -14.37
CA ASP A 87 -4.06 -15.67 -13.28
C ASP A 87 -4.40 -14.94 -11.96
N ILE A 88 -5.67 -14.59 -11.81
CA ILE A 88 -6.20 -13.89 -10.63
C ILE A 88 -7.33 -14.70 -10.01
N VAL A 89 -7.21 -15.01 -8.73
CA VAL A 89 -8.23 -15.73 -7.96
C VAL A 89 -8.79 -14.80 -6.89
N ALA A 90 -10.10 -14.59 -6.90
CA ALA A 90 -10.79 -13.81 -5.86
C ALA A 90 -11.37 -14.74 -4.80
N MET A 91 -10.89 -14.61 -3.56
CA MET A 91 -11.37 -15.38 -2.41
C MET A 91 -12.12 -14.47 -1.44
N LYS A 92 -13.26 -14.96 -0.98
CA LYS A 92 -14.10 -14.28 0.00
C LYS A 92 -14.05 -14.97 1.34
N THR A 93 -13.75 -14.22 2.39
CA THR A 93 -13.92 -14.67 3.78
C THR A 93 -15.38 -14.55 4.21
N ASN A 94 -15.83 -15.44 5.07
CA ASN A 94 -17.18 -15.44 5.62
C ASN A 94 -17.20 -16.14 6.98
N ASN A 95 -18.38 -16.38 7.55
CA ASN A 95 -18.54 -17.06 8.84
C ASN A 95 -18.12 -18.55 8.80
N ILE A 96 -17.85 -19.13 7.63
CA ILE A 96 -17.44 -20.54 7.47
C ILE A 96 -15.93 -20.63 7.24
N ALA A 97 -15.36 -19.72 6.46
CA ALA A 97 -13.93 -19.65 6.14
C ALA A 97 -13.34 -18.33 6.62
N SER A 98 -12.51 -18.41 7.63
CA SER A 98 -11.78 -17.30 8.23
C SER A 98 -10.65 -16.79 7.34
N TYR A 99 -10.04 -15.65 7.69
CA TYR A 99 -8.82 -15.20 7.02
C TYR A 99 -7.71 -16.25 7.09
N SER A 100 -7.56 -16.94 8.22
CA SER A 100 -6.54 -17.97 8.40
C SER A 100 -6.77 -19.18 7.49
N ASP A 101 -8.02 -19.65 7.37
CA ASP A 101 -8.38 -20.79 6.49
C ASP A 101 -8.15 -20.45 5.02
N VAL A 102 -8.59 -19.27 4.60
CA VAL A 102 -8.40 -18.78 3.23
C VAL A 102 -6.91 -18.63 2.92
N LEU A 103 -6.11 -18.07 3.86
CA LEU A 103 -4.68 -17.88 3.67
C LEU A 103 -3.93 -19.21 3.48
N VAL A 104 -4.24 -20.25 4.28
CA VAL A 104 -3.65 -21.58 4.10
C VAL A 104 -3.95 -22.12 2.70
N THR A 105 -5.15 -21.88 2.19
CA THR A 105 -5.54 -22.25 0.82
C THR A 105 -4.79 -21.43 -0.22
N CYS A 106 -4.58 -20.12 0.02
CA CYS A 106 -3.80 -19.24 -0.86
C CYS A 106 -2.37 -19.75 -1.00
N MET A 107 -1.70 -20.05 0.11
CA MET A 107 -0.30 -20.50 0.11
C MET A 107 -0.07 -21.77 -0.72
N ARG A 108 -1.08 -22.67 -0.80
CA ARG A 108 -1.02 -23.89 -1.61
C ARG A 108 -1.16 -23.63 -3.11
N GLN A 109 -1.59 -22.45 -3.52
CA GLN A 109 -1.75 -22.07 -4.92
C GLN A 109 -0.53 -21.33 -5.48
N ASN A 110 0.53 -21.18 -4.70
CA ASN A 110 1.79 -20.52 -5.07
C ASN A 110 1.60 -19.11 -5.72
N PRO A 111 0.85 -18.19 -5.08
CA PRO A 111 0.70 -16.85 -5.61
C PRO A 111 1.99 -16.06 -5.45
N ARG A 112 2.26 -15.15 -6.39
CA ARG A 112 3.29 -14.12 -6.18
C ARG A 112 2.75 -13.03 -5.24
N TRP A 113 1.48 -12.66 -5.43
CA TRP A 113 0.83 -11.58 -4.69
C TRP A 113 -0.42 -12.05 -3.94
N ILE A 114 -0.55 -11.62 -2.70
CA ILE A 114 -1.77 -11.73 -1.90
C ILE A 114 -2.25 -10.31 -1.58
N LEU A 115 -3.42 -9.95 -2.11
CA LEU A 115 -4.04 -8.65 -1.90
C LEU A 115 -5.16 -8.79 -0.87
N LEU A 116 -4.96 -8.22 0.32
CA LEU A 116 -6.01 -8.14 1.32
C LEU A 116 -6.74 -6.80 1.19
N SER A 117 -8.06 -6.83 1.00
CA SER A 117 -8.82 -5.59 0.77
C SER A 117 -8.72 -4.61 1.93
N GLU A 118 -8.78 -5.11 3.17
CA GLU A 118 -8.65 -4.27 4.37
C GLU A 118 -8.17 -5.07 5.57
N VAL A 119 -7.18 -4.53 6.30
CA VAL A 119 -6.72 -5.07 7.59
C VAL A 119 -7.46 -4.34 8.71
N ARG A 120 -8.43 -5.02 9.34
CA ARG A 120 -9.27 -4.44 10.39
C ARG A 120 -9.48 -5.30 11.63
N SER A 121 -8.86 -6.48 11.68
CA SER A 121 -8.96 -7.43 12.79
C SER A 121 -7.61 -8.06 13.10
N ALA A 122 -7.46 -8.62 14.29
CA ALA A 122 -6.28 -9.38 14.71
C ALA A 122 -5.95 -10.53 13.74
N GLU A 123 -6.98 -11.20 13.24
CA GLU A 123 -6.85 -12.28 12.29
C GLU A 123 -6.28 -11.80 10.95
N ALA A 124 -6.75 -10.65 10.44
CA ALA A 124 -6.22 -10.05 9.21
C ALA A 124 -4.77 -9.59 9.38
N VAL A 125 -4.37 -9.05 10.55
CA VAL A 125 -2.96 -8.72 10.86
C VAL A 125 -2.10 -9.98 10.86
N THR A 126 -2.59 -11.06 11.46
CA THR A 126 -1.90 -12.36 11.46
C THR A 126 -1.74 -12.89 10.03
N ALA A 127 -2.76 -12.75 9.19
CA ALA A 127 -2.73 -13.12 7.77
C ALA A 127 -1.66 -12.31 7.01
N VAL A 128 -1.58 -10.99 7.21
CA VAL A 128 -0.53 -10.14 6.65
C VAL A 128 0.84 -10.66 7.06
N ARG A 129 1.08 -10.82 8.37
CA ARG A 129 2.37 -11.27 8.91
C ARG A 129 2.79 -12.62 8.33
N ASN A 130 1.88 -13.58 8.26
CA ASN A 130 2.16 -14.91 7.73
C ASN A 130 2.46 -14.86 6.21
N SER A 131 1.74 -14.03 5.46
CA SER A 131 1.97 -13.86 4.01
C SER A 131 3.37 -13.33 3.72
N ILE A 132 3.77 -12.23 4.38
CA ILE A 132 5.09 -11.62 4.18
C ILE A 132 6.24 -12.50 4.68
N SER A 133 6.04 -13.21 5.79
CA SER A 133 7.06 -14.12 6.34
C SER A 133 7.27 -15.37 5.49
N SER A 134 6.28 -15.78 4.69
CA SER A 134 6.37 -16.90 3.75
C SER A 134 6.81 -16.50 2.34
N GLY A 135 7.23 -15.23 2.14
CA GLY A 135 7.81 -14.76 0.89
C GLY A 135 6.80 -14.31 -0.16
N HIS A 136 5.52 -14.19 0.18
CA HIS A 136 4.52 -13.60 -0.70
C HIS A 136 4.53 -12.08 -0.60
N ASN A 137 4.26 -11.41 -1.72
CA ASN A 137 4.12 -9.95 -1.74
C ASN A 137 2.68 -9.54 -1.42
N ILE A 138 2.53 -8.39 -0.80
CA ILE A 138 1.22 -7.88 -0.40
C ILE A 138 0.97 -6.46 -0.89
N LEU A 139 -0.29 -6.22 -1.27
CA LEU A 139 -0.92 -4.90 -1.30
C LEU A 139 -2.15 -4.96 -0.41
N SER A 140 -2.30 -3.99 0.48
CA SER A 140 -3.44 -3.98 1.40
C SER A 140 -3.85 -2.58 1.81
N THR A 141 -5.00 -2.47 2.49
CA THR A 141 -5.44 -1.21 3.08
C THR A 141 -5.63 -1.33 4.59
N ILE A 142 -5.51 -0.20 5.29
CA ILE A 142 -5.75 -0.10 6.72
C ILE A 142 -6.32 1.28 7.06
N HIS A 143 -7.08 1.38 8.15
CA HIS A 143 -7.43 2.68 8.72
C HIS A 143 -6.31 3.15 9.66
N SER A 144 -5.61 4.20 9.25
CA SER A 144 -4.64 4.94 10.05
C SER A 144 -4.65 6.40 9.64
N ASP A 145 -4.31 7.30 10.52
CA ASP A 145 -4.28 8.75 10.33
C ASP A 145 -3.06 9.25 9.53
N LYS A 146 -2.05 8.41 9.36
CA LYS A 146 -0.85 8.69 8.57
C LYS A 146 -0.16 7.38 8.13
N ALA A 147 0.71 7.48 7.13
CA ALA A 147 1.45 6.32 6.62
C ALA A 147 2.43 5.78 7.66
N SER A 148 3.18 6.66 8.32
CA SER A 148 4.13 6.32 9.38
C SER A 148 3.48 5.66 10.60
N GLY A 149 2.17 5.83 10.80
CA GLY A 149 1.39 5.19 11.87
C GLY A 149 0.96 3.75 11.59
N ILE A 150 1.14 3.24 10.37
CA ILE A 150 0.67 1.91 9.95
C ILE A 150 1.20 0.79 10.86
N PRO A 151 2.50 0.70 11.21
CA PRO A 151 3.00 -0.39 12.03
C PRO A 151 2.36 -0.44 13.42
N MET A 152 2.21 0.71 14.07
CA MET A 152 1.53 0.79 15.37
C MET A 152 0.03 0.48 15.26
N ARG A 153 -0.62 0.88 14.15
CA ARG A 153 -2.02 0.53 13.91
C ARG A 153 -2.21 -0.98 13.74
N LEU A 154 -1.32 -1.64 13.01
CA LEU A 154 -1.31 -3.10 12.91
C LEU A 154 -1.17 -3.77 14.28
N TYR A 155 -0.23 -3.27 15.10
CA TYR A 155 -0.07 -3.76 16.47
C TYR A 155 -1.33 -3.59 17.31
N SER A 156 -1.97 -2.42 17.27
CA SER A 156 -3.17 -2.12 18.06
C SER A 156 -4.38 -2.99 17.72
N LEU A 157 -4.40 -3.62 16.55
CA LEU A 157 -5.45 -4.55 16.15
C LEU A 157 -5.27 -5.98 16.69
N LEU A 158 -4.09 -6.32 17.21
CA LEU A 158 -3.79 -7.70 17.63
C LEU A 158 -4.46 -8.10 18.95
N GLU A 159 -4.84 -7.15 19.80
CA GLU A 159 -5.45 -7.42 21.10
C GLU A 159 -4.69 -8.47 21.95
N THR A 160 -3.36 -8.51 21.81
CA THR A 160 -2.47 -9.48 22.47
C THR A 160 -1.34 -8.78 23.22
N ASN A 161 -0.73 -9.49 24.17
CA ASN A 161 0.45 -9.04 24.91
C ASN A 161 1.75 -9.39 24.18
N LEU A 162 1.78 -9.31 22.84
CA LEU A 162 3.01 -9.48 22.10
C LEU A 162 3.98 -8.33 22.41
N ASP A 163 5.26 -8.65 22.44
CA ASP A 163 6.30 -7.65 22.54
C ASP A 163 6.21 -6.65 21.37
N VAL A 164 5.97 -5.38 21.70
CA VAL A 164 5.76 -4.29 20.73
C VAL A 164 6.99 -4.13 19.85
N GLU A 165 8.19 -4.12 20.44
CA GLU A 165 9.44 -3.89 19.74
C GLU A 165 9.70 -5.01 18.74
N GLN A 166 9.56 -6.26 19.18
CA GLN A 166 9.73 -7.43 18.31
C GLN A 166 8.71 -7.44 17.16
N PHE A 167 7.45 -7.05 17.43
CA PHE A 167 6.43 -6.93 16.40
C PHE A 167 6.79 -5.85 15.38
N LEU A 168 7.16 -4.65 15.85
CA LEU A 168 7.53 -3.53 14.98
C LEU A 168 8.75 -3.87 14.12
N LYS A 169 9.78 -4.49 14.68
CA LYS A 169 10.95 -4.97 13.92
C LYS A 169 10.56 -5.94 12.82
N THR A 170 9.62 -6.86 13.10
CA THR A 170 9.10 -7.79 12.09
C THR A 170 8.36 -7.04 10.98
N ILE A 171 7.46 -6.12 11.32
CA ILE A 171 6.71 -5.35 10.33
C ILE A 171 7.64 -4.48 9.49
N HIS A 172 8.59 -3.74 10.10
CA HIS A 172 9.52 -2.87 9.39
C HIS A 172 10.53 -3.63 8.51
N ARG A 173 10.75 -4.91 8.78
CA ARG A 173 11.62 -5.76 7.94
C ARG A 173 10.96 -6.20 6.64
N TYR A 174 9.65 -6.40 6.65
CA TYR A 174 8.93 -7.01 5.54
C TYR A 174 7.96 -6.07 4.82
N ILE A 175 7.40 -5.07 5.48
CA ILE A 175 6.60 -4.04 4.82
C ILE A 175 7.53 -2.91 4.42
N HIS A 176 7.65 -2.69 3.11
CA HIS A 176 8.58 -1.70 2.57
C HIS A 176 8.01 -0.29 2.60
N LEU A 177 6.72 -0.13 2.24
CA LEU A 177 6.12 1.19 2.10
C LEU A 177 4.76 1.30 2.78
N GLY A 178 4.55 2.46 3.39
CA GLY A 178 3.25 2.99 3.78
C GLY A 178 2.85 4.16 2.88
N VAL A 179 1.58 4.22 2.48
CA VAL A 179 1.03 5.32 1.68
C VAL A 179 -0.23 5.84 2.37
N HIS A 180 -0.32 7.15 2.62
CA HIS A 180 -1.53 7.74 3.20
C HIS A 180 -2.32 8.53 2.18
N VAL A 181 -3.59 8.12 2.00
CA VAL A 181 -4.54 8.79 1.11
C VAL A 181 -5.54 9.59 1.95
N LYS A 182 -5.57 10.90 1.74
CA LYS A 182 -6.52 11.81 2.37
C LYS A 182 -7.66 12.15 1.43
N GLY A 183 -8.89 12.14 1.95
CA GLY A 183 -10.09 12.62 1.25
C GLY A 183 -10.76 13.73 2.03
N TYR A 184 -11.05 14.87 1.40
CA TYR A 184 -11.66 16.01 2.05
C TYR A 184 -12.44 16.89 1.07
N MET A 185 -13.37 17.69 1.60
CA MET A 185 -14.04 18.70 0.78
C MET A 185 -13.10 19.90 0.59
N SER A 186 -12.60 20.06 -0.61
CA SER A 186 -11.68 21.14 -0.95
C SER A 186 -12.45 22.44 -1.22
N LYS A 187 -12.17 23.48 -0.43
CA LYS A 187 -12.68 24.84 -0.70
C LYS A 187 -12.09 25.41 -1.98
N LYS A 188 -10.84 25.10 -2.30
CA LYS A 188 -10.13 25.58 -3.51
C LYS A 188 -10.80 25.06 -4.80
N TYR A 189 -11.20 23.79 -4.82
CA TYR A 189 -11.75 23.13 -6.01
C TYR A 189 -13.28 22.99 -5.99
N GLY A 190 -13.96 23.35 -4.88
CA GLY A 190 -15.40 23.23 -4.73
C GLY A 190 -15.94 21.78 -4.83
N ARG A 191 -15.07 20.80 -4.64
CA ARG A 191 -15.40 19.37 -4.79
C ARG A 191 -14.68 18.51 -3.75
N PHE A 192 -15.12 17.26 -3.61
CA PHE A 192 -14.40 16.29 -2.81
C PHE A 192 -13.07 15.94 -3.50
N GLN A 193 -11.97 16.29 -2.82
CA GLN A 193 -10.60 16.05 -3.26
C GLN A 193 -10.05 14.79 -2.59
N ARG A 194 -9.24 14.05 -3.33
CA ARG A 194 -8.42 12.95 -2.80
C ARG A 194 -7.00 13.17 -3.22
N GLU A 195 -6.07 12.93 -2.30
CA GLU A 195 -4.63 13.08 -2.59
C GLU A 195 -3.80 12.19 -1.68
N ILE A 196 -2.61 11.81 -2.16
CA ILE A 196 -1.59 11.21 -1.33
C ILE A 196 -0.89 12.33 -0.59
N VAL A 197 -0.87 12.24 0.73
CA VAL A 197 -0.27 13.27 1.59
C VAL A 197 0.98 12.79 2.33
N GLU A 198 1.21 11.49 2.40
CA GLU A 198 2.41 10.92 3.02
C GLU A 198 2.76 9.59 2.37
N VAL A 199 4.04 9.40 2.06
CA VAL A 199 4.62 8.10 1.71
C VAL A 199 5.83 7.90 2.58
N CYS A 200 5.93 6.76 3.25
CA CYS A 200 7.08 6.42 4.07
C CYS A 200 7.62 5.03 3.73
N GLU A 201 8.92 4.90 3.89
CA GLU A 201 9.66 3.66 3.86
C GLU A 201 9.82 3.14 5.29
N PHE A 202 9.60 1.84 5.48
CA PHE A 202 9.88 1.13 6.72
C PHE A 202 11.13 0.28 6.54
N TYR A 203 12.00 0.28 7.53
CA TYR A 203 13.21 -0.53 7.52
C TYR A 203 13.70 -0.80 8.94
N VAL A 204 14.58 -1.77 9.08
CA VAL A 204 15.34 -2.01 10.32
C VAL A 204 16.76 -1.56 10.04
N ASP A 205 17.29 -0.67 10.88
CA ASP A 205 18.65 -0.15 10.72
C ASP A 205 19.73 -1.15 11.15
N ASP A 206 21.00 -0.73 11.12
CA ASP A 206 22.13 -1.60 11.44
C ASP A 206 22.24 -1.89 12.94
N ASP A 207 21.65 -1.05 13.78
CA ASP A 207 21.49 -1.27 15.22
C ASP A 207 20.30 -2.17 15.56
N ASN A 208 19.66 -2.75 14.55
CA ASN A 208 18.47 -3.59 14.65
C ASN A 208 17.25 -2.86 15.24
N GLU A 209 17.13 -1.55 14.97
CA GLU A 209 16.01 -0.71 15.37
C GLU A 209 15.01 -0.50 14.22
N ALA A 210 13.71 -0.52 14.53
CA ALA A 210 12.65 -0.22 13.57
C ALA A 210 12.61 1.29 13.27
N LYS A 211 12.78 1.67 12.01
CA LYS A 211 12.85 3.06 11.54
C LYS A 211 11.87 3.32 10.41
N CYS A 212 11.46 4.58 10.31
CA CYS A 212 10.62 5.08 9.23
C CYS A 212 11.30 6.30 8.57
N ASN A 213 11.42 6.27 7.24
CA ASN A 213 11.89 7.38 6.42
C ASN A 213 10.70 7.97 5.65
N ILE A 214 10.35 9.22 5.89
CA ILE A 214 9.28 9.90 5.15
C ILE A 214 9.81 10.28 3.77
N LEU A 215 9.44 9.53 2.74
CA LEU A 215 9.87 9.79 1.37
C LEU A 215 9.15 10.96 0.73
N TYR A 216 7.89 11.17 1.13
CA TYR A 216 7.05 12.24 0.61
C TYR A 216 6.08 12.71 1.68
N SER A 217 5.95 14.01 1.80
CA SER A 217 4.89 14.63 2.58
C SER A 217 4.34 15.86 1.86
N LYS A 218 3.03 16.09 2.02
CA LYS A 218 2.33 17.25 1.47
C LYS A 218 1.61 17.98 2.58
N GLY A 219 2.03 19.23 2.80
CA GLY A 219 1.44 20.11 3.80
C GLY A 219 0.03 20.58 3.43
N MET A 220 -0.69 21.14 4.39
CA MET A 220 -2.02 21.76 4.15
C MET A 220 -1.93 23.00 3.24
N ASP A 221 -0.78 23.64 3.18
CA ASP A 221 -0.43 24.73 2.26
C ASP A 221 -0.17 24.24 0.82
N GLY A 222 -0.12 22.93 0.61
CA GLY A 222 0.17 22.29 -0.67
C GLY A 222 1.66 22.15 -0.96
N VAL A 223 2.54 22.53 -0.03
CA VAL A 223 3.99 22.32 -0.17
C VAL A 223 4.31 20.84 -0.11
N GLU A 224 5.05 20.39 -1.10
CA GLU A 224 5.51 19.01 -1.22
C GLU A 224 6.98 18.91 -0.80
N VAL A 225 7.28 17.96 0.08
CA VAL A 225 8.64 17.67 0.54
C VAL A 225 9.00 16.24 0.16
N TYR A 226 10.21 16.07 -0.37
CA TYR A 226 10.74 14.77 -0.81
C TYR A 226 12.04 14.45 -0.09
N HIS A 227 12.21 13.19 0.29
CA HIS A 227 13.48 12.64 0.74
C HIS A 227 13.82 11.39 -0.05
N ASN A 228 15.11 11.13 -0.23
CA ASN A 228 15.55 9.97 -0.99
C ASN A 228 15.31 8.66 -0.20
N PRO A 229 15.06 7.54 -0.92
CA PRO A 229 15.03 6.22 -0.32
C PRO A 229 16.34 5.87 0.37
N THR A 230 16.29 5.00 1.38
CA THR A 230 17.50 4.47 2.00
C THR A 230 18.25 3.55 1.03
N ASN A 231 19.55 3.33 1.26
CA ASN A 231 20.30 2.34 0.50
C ASN A 231 19.67 0.94 0.62
N LYS A 232 19.05 0.59 1.77
CA LYS A 232 18.39 -0.72 1.97
C LYS A 232 17.24 -0.95 0.97
N LEU A 233 16.40 0.06 0.73
CA LEU A 233 15.34 -0.05 -0.26
C LEU A 233 15.89 -0.05 -1.70
N LEU A 234 16.91 0.75 -1.97
CA LEU A 234 17.56 0.79 -3.28
C LEU A 234 18.22 -0.55 -3.60
N ASP A 235 18.97 -1.14 -2.68
CA ASP A 235 19.61 -2.45 -2.82
C ASP A 235 18.57 -3.57 -2.99
N TYR A 236 17.44 -3.50 -2.25
CA TYR A 236 16.32 -4.43 -2.42
C TYR A 236 15.74 -4.35 -3.84
N LEU A 237 15.48 -3.15 -4.33
CA LEU A 237 14.91 -2.94 -5.68
C LEU A 237 15.90 -3.36 -6.77
N ASP A 238 17.18 -3.05 -6.63
CA ASP A 238 18.23 -3.48 -7.55
C ASP A 238 18.32 -5.01 -7.65
N ALA A 239 18.24 -5.71 -6.51
CA ALA A 239 18.16 -7.16 -6.46
C ALA A 239 16.92 -7.75 -7.18
N GLN A 240 15.83 -6.95 -7.34
CA GLN A 240 14.65 -7.30 -8.12
C GLN A 240 14.77 -6.84 -9.60
N GLY A 241 15.90 -6.29 -10.00
CA GLY A 241 16.13 -5.75 -11.35
C GLY A 241 15.54 -4.37 -11.60
N ILE A 242 15.21 -3.63 -10.56
CA ILE A 242 14.65 -2.28 -10.63
C ILE A 242 15.69 -1.27 -10.14
N TYR A 243 16.39 -0.68 -11.07
CA TYR A 243 17.38 0.35 -10.75
C TYR A 243 16.73 1.70 -10.45
N LEU A 244 17.11 2.31 -9.32
CA LEU A 244 16.83 3.69 -8.94
C LEU A 244 18.14 4.40 -8.56
N PRO A 245 18.35 5.65 -8.98
CA PRO A 245 19.52 6.42 -8.54
C PRO A 245 19.43 6.76 -7.05
N LYS A 246 20.57 6.97 -6.39
CA LYS A 246 20.61 7.38 -4.98
C LYS A 246 19.86 8.68 -4.73
N GLU A 247 19.92 9.62 -5.67
CA GLU A 247 19.15 10.86 -5.69
C GLU A 247 17.87 10.65 -6.54
N THR A 248 16.98 9.77 -6.07
CA THR A 248 15.73 9.43 -6.75
C THR A 248 14.80 10.64 -6.87
N PHE A 249 14.78 11.48 -5.84
CA PHE A 249 14.03 12.73 -5.82
C PHE A 249 15.00 13.89 -5.82
N VAL A 250 15.03 14.64 -6.92
CA VAL A 250 15.78 15.91 -6.97
C VAL A 250 15.11 16.86 -5.98
N LYS A 251 15.89 17.45 -5.05
CA LYS A 251 15.42 18.61 -4.30
C LYS A 251 15.09 19.70 -5.32
N GLU A 252 13.81 20.00 -5.52
CA GLU A 252 13.48 21.27 -6.14
C GLU A 252 14.01 22.36 -5.22
N SER A 253 15.14 22.97 -5.63
CA SER A 253 15.61 24.20 -5.01
C SER A 253 14.44 25.17 -5.07
N SER A 254 13.95 25.58 -3.89
CA SER A 254 13.00 26.65 -3.75
C SER A 254 13.51 27.86 -4.56
N THR A 255 13.01 28.03 -5.76
CA THR A 255 13.10 29.29 -6.45
C THR A 255 12.25 30.28 -5.64
N LEU A 256 12.90 30.98 -4.71
CA LEU A 256 12.38 32.19 -4.16
C LEU A 256 12.08 33.11 -5.37
N LYS A 257 10.81 33.24 -5.70
CA LYS A 257 10.37 34.35 -6.53
C LYS A 257 10.41 35.57 -5.62
N GLU A 258 11.40 36.43 -5.85
CA GLU A 258 11.38 37.80 -5.43
C GLU A 258 10.14 38.53 -5.96
#